data_a413a6e0c6a4f6ecc5be6f267fe307ed
#
_entry.id   a413a6e0c6a4f6ecc5be6f267fe307ed
#
_cell.length_a   1.000
_cell.length_b   1.000
_cell.length_c   1.000
_cell.angle_alpha   90.00
_cell.angle_beta   90.00
_cell.angle_gamma   90.00
#
_symmetry.space_group_name_H-M   'P 1'
#
loop_
_entity.id
_entity.type
_entity.pdbx_description
1 polymer ?
#
loop_
_entity_poly.entity_id
_entity_poly.type
_entity_poly.pdbx_seq_one_letter_code
_entity_poly.pdbx_strand_id
1 'polypeptide(L)'
;QDESEESTDEASETKDAADFVIEISNHRLGKFLEATDENFFPAVVSLDYQVKLSIFEKNTNTIHEIPIFTSEDFSYDTESILSNEKQADEIKLDFFSEAVNELLIFFSEKSNAESA
;
A
#
# COMPACT_ATOMS: atom_id res chain seq x y z
N GLN A 1 18.39 15.33 -8.82
CA GLN A 1 19.01 15.03 -7.57
C GLN A 1 18.94 16.14 -6.56
N ASP A 2 19.10 17.39 -7.00
CA ASP A 2 18.88 18.50 -6.08
C ASP A 2 17.46 18.49 -5.58
N GLU A 3 16.52 18.09 -6.43
CA GLU A 3 15.13 17.99 -6.02
C GLU A 3 15.00 17.02 -4.86
N SER A 4 15.73 15.92 -4.92
CA SER A 4 15.67 14.92 -3.87
C SER A 4 16.13 15.51 -2.54
N GLU A 5 17.19 16.29 -2.56
CA GLU A 5 17.69 16.91 -1.35
C GLU A 5 16.70 17.92 -0.80
N GLU A 6 16.11 18.73 -1.68
CA GLU A 6 15.12 19.70 -1.25
C GLU A 6 13.91 19.03 -0.64
N SER A 7 13.45 17.95 -1.26
CA SER A 7 12.33 17.21 -0.71
C SER A 7 12.65 16.67 0.69
N THR A 8 13.86 16.20 0.86
CA THR A 8 14.26 15.68 2.16
C THR A 8 14.24 16.75 3.22
N ASP A 9 14.72 17.94 2.88
CA ASP A 9 14.73 19.04 3.85
C ASP A 9 13.32 19.46 4.20
N GLU A 10 12.45 19.56 3.22
CA GLU A 10 11.06 19.92 3.47
C GLU A 10 10.37 18.87 4.31
N ALA A 11 10.62 17.60 4.01
CA ALA A 11 10.03 16.51 4.78
C ALA A 11 10.51 16.56 6.22
N SER A 12 11.76 16.94 6.43
CA SER A 12 12.31 17.02 7.77
C SER A 12 11.61 18.11 8.58
N GLU A 13 11.40 19.27 7.97
CA GLU A 13 10.71 20.37 8.64
C GLU A 13 9.28 19.99 8.95
N THR A 14 8.58 19.36 7.99
CA THR A 14 7.22 18.92 8.21
C THR A 14 7.18 17.90 9.35
N LYS A 15 8.18 17.01 9.38
CA LYS A 15 8.28 16.01 10.41
C LYS A 15 8.36 16.64 11.80
N ASP A 16 9.16 17.66 11.93
CA ASP A 16 9.33 18.33 13.23
C ASP A 16 8.05 19.02 13.67
N ALA A 17 7.29 19.55 12.74
CA ALA A 17 6.07 20.29 13.06
C ALA A 17 4.85 19.39 13.21
N ALA A 18 4.88 18.20 12.68
CA ALA A 18 3.71 17.33 12.64
C ALA A 18 3.48 16.64 13.98
N ASP A 19 2.20 16.38 14.28
CA ASP A 19 1.82 15.58 15.45
C ASP A 19 2.03 14.10 15.21
N PHE A 20 1.93 13.67 13.98
CA PHE A 20 2.10 12.29 13.57
C PHE A 20 3.12 12.19 12.46
N VAL A 21 3.91 11.14 12.50
CA VAL A 21 4.85 10.84 11.42
C VAL A 21 4.51 9.45 10.90
N ILE A 22 4.27 9.35 9.60
CA ILE A 22 3.90 8.10 8.97
C ILE A 22 5.06 7.60 8.14
N GLU A 23 5.48 6.37 8.41
CA GLU A 23 6.54 5.73 7.67
C GLU A 23 5.99 4.51 6.97
N ILE A 24 6.29 4.39 5.68
CA ILE A 24 5.87 3.25 4.89
C ILE A 24 7.10 2.37 4.68
N SER A 25 7.00 1.12 5.10
CA SER A 25 8.13 0.20 5.00
C SER A 25 7.67 -1.15 4.52
N ASN A 26 8.64 -1.98 4.14
CA ASN A 26 8.38 -3.35 3.70
C ASN A 26 7.37 -3.41 2.56
N HIS A 27 7.41 -2.41 1.70
CA HIS A 27 6.50 -2.34 0.55
C HIS A 27 6.90 -3.40 -0.46
N ARG A 28 5.93 -4.22 -0.83
CA ARG A 28 6.21 -5.35 -1.70
C ARG A 28 4.97 -5.66 -2.54
N LEU A 29 5.21 -5.85 -3.82
CA LEU A 29 4.15 -6.26 -4.74
C LEU A 29 4.64 -7.49 -5.47
N GLY A 30 3.95 -8.60 -5.27
CA GLY A 30 4.33 -9.86 -5.88
C GLY A 30 3.30 -10.30 -6.92
N LYS A 31 3.78 -11.01 -7.91
CA LYS A 31 2.93 -11.52 -8.97
C LYS A 31 3.22 -13.00 -9.13
N PHE A 32 2.19 -13.82 -9.00
CA PHE A 32 2.34 -15.26 -8.98
C PHE A 32 1.38 -15.94 -9.93
N LEU A 33 1.84 -17.03 -10.50
CA LEU A 33 1.01 -17.87 -11.34
C LEU A 33 0.20 -18.79 -10.44
N GLU A 34 -1.14 -18.67 -10.53
CA GLU A 34 -2.02 -19.50 -9.72
C GLU A 34 -2.45 -20.78 -10.46
N ALA A 35 -2.77 -20.64 -11.74
CA ALA A 35 -3.26 -21.77 -12.50
C ALA A 35 -2.90 -21.63 -13.97
N THR A 36 -2.80 -22.75 -14.65
CA THR A 36 -2.54 -22.80 -16.09
C THR A 36 -3.70 -23.47 -16.80
N ASP A 37 -3.79 -23.24 -18.09
CA ASP A 37 -4.79 -23.91 -18.90
C ASP A 37 -4.26 -25.26 -19.40
N GLU A 38 -5.00 -25.89 -20.33
CA GLU A 38 -4.63 -27.22 -20.82
C GLU A 38 -3.27 -27.23 -21.52
N ASN A 39 -2.89 -26.09 -22.06
CA ASN A 39 -1.62 -25.98 -22.79
C ASN A 39 -0.51 -25.43 -21.94
N PHE A 40 -0.74 -25.33 -20.62
CA PHE A 40 0.22 -24.81 -19.64
C PHE A 40 0.51 -23.34 -19.81
N PHE A 41 -0.39 -22.60 -20.46
CA PHE A 41 -0.30 -21.13 -20.48
C PHE A 41 -0.95 -20.56 -19.22
N PRO A 42 -0.46 -19.42 -18.74
CA PRO A 42 -1.07 -18.80 -17.56
C PRO A 42 -2.56 -18.55 -17.77
N ALA A 43 -3.36 -18.95 -16.80
CA ALA A 43 -4.81 -18.75 -16.84
C ALA A 43 -5.30 -17.87 -15.71
N VAL A 44 -4.67 -18.00 -14.53
CA VAL A 44 -5.02 -17.18 -13.38
C VAL A 44 -3.73 -16.69 -12.76
N VAL A 45 -3.67 -15.38 -12.52
CA VAL A 45 -2.50 -14.75 -11.93
C VAL A 45 -2.94 -14.08 -10.63
N SER A 46 -2.13 -14.24 -9.59
CA SER A 46 -2.38 -13.64 -8.30
C SER A 46 -1.43 -12.49 -8.06
N LEU A 47 -1.96 -11.37 -7.60
CA LEU A 47 -1.16 -10.23 -7.18
C LEU A 47 -1.25 -10.11 -5.67
N ASP A 48 -0.10 -10.12 -5.02
CA ASP A 48 -0.01 -9.99 -3.57
C ASP A 48 0.60 -8.64 -3.23
N TYR A 49 0.01 -7.97 -2.26
CA TYR A 49 0.50 -6.67 -1.83
C TYR A 49 0.75 -6.70 -0.34
N GLN A 50 1.91 -6.21 0.04
CA GLN A 50 2.31 -6.18 1.43
C GLN A 50 2.98 -4.85 1.72
N VAL A 51 2.60 -4.25 2.85
CA VAL A 51 3.20 -2.99 3.27
C VAL A 51 2.98 -2.88 4.77
N LYS A 52 3.90 -2.21 5.43
CA LYS A 52 3.76 -1.93 6.87
C LYS A 52 3.75 -0.42 7.05
N LEU A 53 2.71 0.07 7.72
CA LEU A 53 2.57 1.47 8.05
C LEU A 53 2.95 1.65 9.51
N SER A 54 3.93 2.53 9.76
CA SER A 54 4.34 2.85 11.12
C SER A 54 3.95 4.29 11.38
N ILE A 55 3.14 4.51 12.39
CA ILE A 55 2.64 5.84 12.73
C ILE A 55 3.19 6.22 14.09
N PHE A 56 4.06 7.21 14.11
CA PHE A 56 4.65 7.71 15.35
C PHE A 56 3.82 8.88 15.83
N GLU A 57 3.29 8.75 17.03
CA GLU A 57 2.50 9.80 17.67
C GLU A 57 3.41 10.54 18.65
N LYS A 58 3.68 11.82 18.37
CA LYS A 58 4.63 12.58 19.17
C LYS A 58 4.12 12.86 20.58
N ASN A 59 2.83 13.13 20.69
CA ASN A 59 2.28 13.50 22.00
C ASN A 59 2.46 12.43 23.05
N THR A 60 2.30 11.19 22.66
CA THR A 60 2.41 10.05 23.56
C THR A 60 3.71 9.31 23.42
N ASN A 61 4.53 9.70 22.44
CA ASN A 61 5.80 9.01 22.14
C ASN A 61 5.56 7.54 21.85
N THR A 62 4.51 7.25 21.10
CA THR A 62 4.06 5.89 20.82
C THR A 62 4.17 5.61 19.34
N ILE A 63 4.50 4.37 19.01
CA ILE A 63 4.55 3.91 17.62
C ILE A 63 3.44 2.89 17.42
N HIS A 64 2.60 3.12 16.41
CA HIS A 64 1.54 2.21 16.02
C HIS A 64 1.91 1.57 14.69
N GLU A 65 1.85 0.26 14.64
CA GLU A 65 2.20 -0.45 13.41
C GLU A 65 0.98 -1.13 12.83
N ILE A 66 0.76 -0.89 11.55
CA ILE A 66 -0.36 -1.48 10.83
C ILE A 66 0.21 -2.28 9.67
N PRO A 67 0.28 -3.61 9.80
CA PRO A 67 0.70 -4.45 8.69
C PRO A 67 -0.50 -4.67 7.77
N ILE A 68 -0.24 -4.54 6.47
CA ILE A 68 -1.29 -4.72 5.48
C ILE A 68 -0.84 -5.80 4.51
N PHE A 69 -1.67 -6.80 4.33
CA PHE A 69 -1.42 -7.84 3.36
C PHE A 69 -2.73 -8.13 2.65
N THR A 70 -2.72 -8.02 1.33
CA THR A 70 -3.91 -8.29 0.55
C THR A 70 -3.51 -8.97 -0.75
N SER A 71 -4.42 -9.73 -1.30
CA SER A 71 -4.15 -10.54 -2.46
C SER A 71 -5.39 -10.58 -3.33
N GLU A 72 -5.18 -10.55 -4.64
CA GLU A 72 -6.30 -10.61 -5.57
C GLU A 72 -5.88 -11.32 -6.85
N ASP A 73 -6.76 -12.17 -7.35
CA ASP A 73 -6.50 -12.94 -8.56
C ASP A 73 -7.22 -12.30 -9.74
N PHE A 74 -6.67 -12.51 -10.92
CA PHE A 74 -7.39 -12.13 -12.13
C PHE A 74 -7.12 -13.17 -13.23
N SER A 75 -8.10 -13.27 -14.13
CA SER A 75 -7.98 -14.17 -15.27
C SER A 75 -6.99 -13.59 -16.27
N TYR A 76 -6.04 -14.42 -16.65
CA TYR A 76 -5.00 -14.00 -17.59
C TYR A 76 -5.33 -14.52 -18.99
N ASP A 77 -5.32 -13.63 -19.96
CA ASP A 77 -5.62 -13.96 -21.33
C ASP A 77 -4.36 -13.78 -22.16
N THR A 78 -3.79 -14.90 -22.61
CA THR A 78 -2.52 -14.86 -23.34
C THR A 78 -2.64 -14.13 -24.67
N GLU A 79 -3.86 -13.93 -25.16
CA GLU A 79 -4.08 -13.23 -26.43
C GLU A 79 -4.36 -11.76 -26.25
N SER A 80 -4.47 -11.28 -25.02
CA SER A 80 -4.80 -9.88 -24.76
C SER A 80 -3.92 -9.32 -23.66
N ILE A 81 -2.67 -9.05 -23.99
CA ILE A 81 -1.71 -8.55 -23.01
C ILE A 81 -2.15 -7.21 -22.44
N LEU A 82 -2.69 -6.36 -23.30
CA LEU A 82 -3.13 -5.04 -22.86
C LEU A 82 -4.24 -5.14 -21.82
N SER A 83 -5.18 -6.06 -22.03
CA SER A 83 -6.26 -6.27 -21.07
C SER A 83 -5.72 -6.78 -19.75
N ASN A 84 -4.74 -7.67 -19.79
CA ASN A 84 -4.13 -8.19 -18.56
C ASN A 84 -3.44 -7.09 -17.78
N GLU A 85 -2.73 -6.20 -18.46
CA GLU A 85 -2.05 -5.11 -17.80
C GLU A 85 -3.05 -4.14 -17.18
N LYS A 86 -4.16 -3.90 -17.86
CA LYS A 86 -5.18 -3.01 -17.32
C LYS A 86 -5.79 -3.57 -16.06
N GLN A 87 -6.08 -4.88 -16.05
CA GLN A 87 -6.61 -5.51 -14.85
C GLN A 87 -5.63 -5.45 -13.70
N ALA A 88 -4.36 -5.71 -13.97
CA ALA A 88 -3.33 -5.65 -12.94
C ALA A 88 -3.21 -4.24 -12.37
N ASP A 89 -3.28 -3.23 -13.22
CA ASP A 89 -3.19 -1.85 -12.76
C ASP A 89 -4.38 -1.48 -11.89
N GLU A 90 -5.56 -1.95 -12.25
CA GLU A 90 -6.75 -1.67 -11.45
C GLU A 90 -6.65 -2.32 -10.08
N ILE A 91 -6.10 -3.52 -10.02
CA ILE A 91 -5.92 -4.21 -8.75
C ILE A 91 -4.90 -3.46 -7.88
N LYS A 92 -3.84 -2.95 -8.49
CA LYS A 92 -2.85 -2.19 -7.74
C LYS A 92 -3.45 -0.93 -7.14
N LEU A 93 -4.34 -0.28 -7.88
CA LEU A 93 -5.03 0.88 -7.34
C LEU A 93 -5.92 0.50 -6.16
N ASP A 94 -6.56 -0.66 -6.24
CA ASP A 94 -7.39 -1.14 -5.14
C ASP A 94 -6.52 -1.38 -3.90
N PHE A 95 -5.34 -1.96 -4.08
CA PHE A 95 -4.42 -2.17 -2.96
C PHE A 95 -4.05 -0.85 -2.31
N PHE A 96 -3.74 0.14 -3.13
CA PHE A 96 -3.38 1.46 -2.65
C PHE A 96 -4.53 2.08 -1.87
N SER A 97 -5.74 1.95 -2.40
CA SER A 97 -6.92 2.48 -1.74
C SER A 97 -7.13 1.82 -0.39
N GLU A 98 -6.86 0.53 -0.31
CA GLU A 98 -7.01 -0.19 0.95
C GLU A 98 -6.04 0.33 2.00
N ALA A 99 -4.79 0.57 1.59
CA ALA A 99 -3.80 1.10 2.52
C ALA A 99 -4.20 2.47 3.02
N VAL A 100 -4.67 3.33 2.12
CA VAL A 100 -5.14 4.66 2.51
C VAL A 100 -6.32 4.55 3.46
N ASN A 101 -7.23 3.62 3.17
CA ASN A 101 -8.40 3.43 4.00
C ASN A 101 -8.04 3.00 5.42
N GLU A 102 -7.00 2.17 5.56
CA GLU A 102 -6.55 1.76 6.88
C GLU A 102 -6.03 2.97 7.68
N LEU A 103 -5.31 3.86 7.01
CA LEU A 103 -4.87 5.08 7.65
C LEU A 103 -6.04 5.94 8.08
N LEU A 104 -7.05 6.07 7.23
CA LEU A 104 -8.22 6.86 7.57
C LEU A 104 -8.97 6.28 8.75
N ILE A 105 -9.05 4.96 8.82
CA ILE A 105 -9.70 4.30 9.95
C ILE A 105 -8.92 4.57 11.23
N PHE A 106 -7.60 4.48 11.16
CA PHE A 106 -6.77 4.72 12.32
C PHE A 106 -7.00 6.12 12.87
N PHE A 107 -6.95 7.13 12.01
CA PHE A 107 -7.11 8.51 12.46
C PHE A 107 -8.53 8.82 12.88
N SER A 108 -9.51 8.16 12.28
CA SER A 108 -10.89 8.32 12.68
C SER A 108 -11.10 7.80 14.10
N GLU A 109 -10.55 6.63 14.41
CA GLU A 109 -10.65 6.07 15.74
C GLU A 109 -9.91 6.90 16.75
N LYS A 110 -8.76 7.44 16.37
CA LYS A 110 -8.01 8.34 17.25
C LYS A 110 -8.82 9.57 17.58
N SER A 111 -9.44 10.16 16.59
CA SER A 111 -10.24 11.35 16.77
C SER A 111 -11.42 11.08 17.69
N ASN A 112 -12.09 9.95 17.50
CA ASN A 112 -13.22 9.60 18.36
C ASN A 112 -12.79 9.37 19.78
N ALA A 113 -11.64 8.73 19.97
CA ALA A 113 -11.13 8.48 21.32
C ALA A 113 -10.81 9.80 22.03
N GLU A 114 -10.25 10.75 21.30
CA GLU A 114 -9.91 12.04 21.89
C GLU A 114 -11.17 12.84 22.19
N SER A 115 -12.20 12.68 21.39
CA SER A 115 -13.46 13.38 21.61
C SER A 115 -14.18 12.85 22.84
N ALA A 116 -13.98 11.60 23.14
CA ALA A 116 -14.63 11.01 24.30
C ALA A 116 -13.97 11.44 25.59
#